data_cfe92291f8ace4766d01adeaa827cdd1
#
_entry.id   cfe92291f8ace4766d01adeaa827cdd1
#
_cell.length_a   1.000
_cell.length_b   1.000
_cell.length_c   1.000
_cell.angle_alpha   90.00
_cell.angle_beta   90.00
_cell.angle_gamma   90.00
#
_symmetry.space_group_name_H-M   'P 1'
#
loop_
_entity.id
_entity.type
_entity.pdbx_description
1 polymer ?
#
loop_
_entity_poly.entity_id
_entity_poly.type
_entity_poly.pdbx_seq_one_letter_code
_entity_poly.pdbx_strand_id
1 'polypeptide(L)'
;KRFKDYDKYIILIYLINKAFKGYNDHFVVNSFDEFYSKENFEIPKINIIDLSRELNISKETTRRKMMELEKEGAIKKNKKKVMLERRGQEIQKPTDSIRNLSRVISHFTDYLTRENILKGKIPNNEIEEKMKKNFTQCWQYFFDYQIPLITRWKVIFGDIETWTIWGNCVYNQNLVMLKNVKDNQSLLRNNDPFIKRLNEYGNKGLNAMTISELTSIPRPTVLRKLKNLLKKKLLTKDKNNQYLIFGGPGTSNYSKDMLKIMNEVDEVRKINGKELANLMTKILNIIVL
;
A
#
# COMPACT_ATOMS: atom_id res chain seq x y z
N LYS A 1 12.97 9.48 -7.63
CA LYS A 1 12.36 8.81 -8.82
C LYS A 1 12.07 7.37 -8.44
N ARG A 2 10.79 7.02 -8.19
CA ARG A 2 10.35 5.70 -7.75
C ARG A 2 10.53 4.68 -8.86
N PHE A 3 10.67 3.39 -8.48
CA PHE A 3 10.69 2.28 -9.40
C PHE A 3 9.57 2.42 -10.45
N LYS A 4 9.97 2.50 -11.71
CA LYS A 4 9.02 2.52 -12.84
C LYS A 4 8.36 1.15 -13.07
N ASP A 5 8.86 0.11 -12.37
CA ASP A 5 8.45 -1.28 -12.52
C ASP A 5 8.04 -1.86 -11.16
N TYR A 6 6.75 -2.02 -11.00
CA TYR A 6 6.15 -2.50 -9.74
C TYR A 6 6.43 -3.98 -9.46
N ASP A 7 6.61 -4.82 -10.49
CA ASP A 7 6.96 -6.22 -10.27
C ASP A 7 8.40 -6.34 -9.73
N LYS A 8 9.33 -5.50 -10.20
CA LYS A 8 10.66 -5.40 -9.60
C LYS A 8 10.60 -4.88 -8.17
N TYR A 9 9.78 -3.87 -7.91
CA TYR A 9 9.60 -3.32 -6.57
C TYR A 9 9.10 -4.37 -5.57
N ILE A 10 8.02 -5.09 -5.89
CA ILE A 10 7.46 -6.07 -4.96
C ILE A 10 8.41 -7.26 -4.75
N ILE A 11 9.14 -7.67 -5.78
CA ILE A 11 10.18 -8.69 -5.64
C ILE A 11 11.27 -8.21 -4.69
N LEU A 12 11.75 -6.97 -4.85
CA LEU A 12 12.82 -6.42 -4.02
C LEU A 12 12.39 -6.31 -2.55
N ILE A 13 11.20 -5.77 -2.26
CA ILE A 13 10.71 -5.68 -0.87
C ILE A 13 10.47 -7.07 -0.25
N TYR A 14 10.06 -8.04 -1.04
CA TYR A 14 9.94 -9.42 -0.58
C TYR A 14 11.31 -10.00 -0.18
N LEU A 15 12.33 -9.76 -1.00
CA LEU A 15 13.69 -10.18 -0.71
C LEU A 15 14.21 -9.54 0.59
N ILE A 16 14.01 -8.23 0.74
CA ILE A 16 14.38 -7.49 1.96
C ILE A 16 13.62 -8.05 3.17
N ASN A 17 12.33 -8.33 3.02
CA ASN A 17 11.52 -8.89 4.10
C ASN A 17 12.02 -10.26 4.56
N LYS A 18 12.47 -11.12 3.65
CA LYS A 18 13.08 -12.41 4.00
C LYS A 18 14.39 -12.22 4.79
N ALA A 19 15.21 -11.20 4.46
CA ALA A 19 16.38 -10.86 5.26
C ALA A 19 16.00 -10.39 6.67
N PHE A 20 14.98 -9.53 6.79
CA PHE A 20 14.52 -9.05 8.09
C PHE A 20 13.92 -10.16 8.96
N LYS A 21 13.19 -11.11 8.35
CA LYS A 21 12.72 -12.31 9.06
C LYS A 21 13.90 -13.11 9.61
N GLY A 22 14.93 -13.33 8.79
CA GLY A 22 16.15 -14.00 9.24
C GLY A 22 16.84 -13.28 10.41
N TYR A 23 16.86 -11.95 10.42
CA TYR A 23 17.39 -11.21 11.57
C TYR A 23 16.52 -11.42 12.82
N ASN A 24 15.22 -11.31 12.70
CA ASN A 24 14.31 -11.47 13.85
C ASN A 24 14.28 -12.90 14.39
N ASP A 25 14.38 -13.92 13.52
CA ASP A 25 14.49 -15.33 13.92
C ASP A 25 15.75 -15.59 14.78
N HIS A 26 16.78 -14.75 14.64
CA HIS A 26 18.02 -14.80 15.42
C HIS A 26 18.10 -13.69 16.50
N PHE A 27 16.97 -13.04 16.81
CA PHE A 27 16.88 -11.93 17.78
C PHE A 27 17.82 -10.75 17.46
N VAL A 28 18.16 -10.54 16.18
CA VAL A 28 18.98 -9.42 15.73
C VAL A 28 18.09 -8.27 15.29
N VAL A 29 18.11 -7.17 16.01
CA VAL A 29 17.44 -5.93 15.62
C VAL A 29 18.49 -4.90 15.25
N ASN A 30 18.39 -4.35 14.04
CA ASN A 30 19.24 -3.23 13.61
C ASN A 30 18.41 -1.95 13.57
N SER A 31 19.00 -0.88 14.06
CA SER A 31 18.48 0.47 13.87
C SER A 31 18.52 0.88 12.39
N PHE A 32 17.84 1.98 12.08
CA PHE A 32 17.84 2.56 10.73
C PHE A 32 19.26 2.84 10.24
N ASP A 33 20.08 3.49 11.05
CA ASP A 33 21.45 3.87 10.68
C ASP A 33 22.37 2.66 10.57
N GLU A 34 22.30 1.71 11.50
CA GLU A 34 23.05 0.45 11.41
C GLU A 34 22.69 -0.35 10.19
N PHE A 35 21.39 -0.47 9.86
CA PHE A 35 20.98 -1.16 8.66
C PHE A 35 21.49 -0.44 7.41
N TYR A 36 21.41 0.91 7.36
CA TYR A 36 21.85 1.68 6.19
C TYR A 36 23.36 1.91 6.12
N SER A 37 24.13 1.61 7.14
CA SER A 37 25.61 1.62 7.09
C SER A 37 26.19 0.35 6.43
N LYS A 38 25.43 -0.78 6.42
CA LYS A 38 25.89 -2.03 5.80
C LYS A 38 25.85 -1.92 4.28
N GLU A 39 26.94 -2.26 3.61
CA GLU A 39 27.00 -2.27 2.14
C GLU A 39 26.19 -3.41 1.53
N ASN A 40 26.19 -4.57 2.16
CA ASN A 40 25.58 -5.80 1.70
C ASN A 40 24.86 -6.52 2.82
N PHE A 41 23.81 -7.26 2.50
CA PHE A 41 23.19 -8.21 3.42
C PHE A 41 22.72 -9.47 2.68
N GLU A 42 22.90 -10.58 3.35
CA GLU A 42 22.54 -11.88 2.82
C GLU A 42 21.02 -12.13 2.96
N ILE A 43 20.48 -12.77 1.94
CA ILE A 43 19.11 -13.26 1.96
C ILE A 43 19.17 -14.79 1.91
N PRO A 44 18.37 -15.50 2.71
CA PRO A 44 18.19 -16.92 2.58
C PRO A 44 17.85 -17.30 1.14
N LYS A 45 18.35 -18.45 0.67
CA LYS A 45 18.07 -18.94 -0.69
C LYS A 45 16.56 -18.97 -0.95
N ILE A 46 16.14 -18.28 -2.00
CA ILE A 46 14.72 -18.21 -2.37
C ILE A 46 14.51 -19.01 -3.66
N ASN A 47 13.51 -19.88 -3.65
CA ASN A 47 13.06 -20.56 -4.84
C ASN A 47 12.20 -19.61 -5.69
N ILE A 48 12.50 -19.51 -6.99
CA ILE A 48 11.72 -18.69 -7.93
C ILE A 48 10.25 -19.13 -7.99
N ILE A 49 9.98 -20.42 -7.79
CA ILE A 49 8.60 -20.95 -7.79
C ILE A 49 7.82 -20.39 -6.59
N ASP A 50 8.44 -20.40 -5.41
CA ASP A 50 7.81 -19.88 -4.19
C ASP A 50 7.58 -18.36 -4.30
N LEU A 51 8.60 -17.63 -4.79
CA LEU A 51 8.51 -16.19 -5.05
C LEU A 51 7.38 -15.85 -6.05
N SER A 52 7.29 -16.62 -7.14
CA SER A 52 6.24 -16.49 -8.16
C SER A 52 4.84 -16.68 -7.55
N ARG A 53 4.67 -17.74 -6.73
CA ARG A 53 3.40 -18.09 -6.09
C ARG A 53 3.00 -17.05 -5.04
N GLU A 54 3.91 -16.67 -4.14
CA GLU A 54 3.60 -15.73 -3.06
C GLU A 54 3.30 -14.31 -3.56
N LEU A 55 3.92 -13.88 -4.67
CA LEU A 55 3.71 -12.56 -5.25
C LEU A 55 2.64 -12.53 -6.37
N ASN A 56 2.05 -13.67 -6.70
CA ASN A 56 1.12 -13.79 -7.82
C ASN A 56 1.68 -13.17 -9.13
N ILE A 57 2.93 -13.53 -9.45
CA ILE A 57 3.64 -13.14 -10.67
C ILE A 57 3.99 -14.42 -11.42
N SER A 58 3.87 -14.44 -12.76
CA SER A 58 4.25 -15.64 -13.52
C SER A 58 5.72 -16.00 -13.28
N LYS A 59 6.05 -17.29 -13.29
CA LYS A 59 7.42 -17.81 -13.11
C LYS A 59 8.40 -17.17 -14.09
N GLU A 60 7.98 -16.99 -15.33
CA GLU A 60 8.79 -16.39 -16.39
C GLU A 60 9.06 -14.90 -16.10
N THR A 61 8.02 -14.14 -15.73
CA THR A 61 8.17 -12.74 -15.33
C THR A 61 9.06 -12.62 -14.10
N THR A 62 8.88 -13.46 -13.10
CA THR A 62 9.71 -13.49 -11.88
C THR A 62 11.18 -13.70 -12.23
N ARG A 63 11.47 -14.71 -13.10
CA ARG A 63 12.85 -14.99 -13.55
C ARG A 63 13.45 -13.79 -14.27
N ARG A 64 12.73 -13.20 -15.21
CA ARG A 64 13.18 -12.03 -15.97
C ARG A 64 13.44 -10.83 -15.04
N LYS A 65 12.53 -10.54 -14.10
CA LYS A 65 12.69 -9.43 -13.15
C LYS A 65 13.86 -9.64 -12.19
N MET A 66 14.09 -10.85 -11.75
CA MET A 66 15.28 -11.21 -10.96
C MET A 66 16.58 -11.01 -11.75
N MET A 67 16.61 -11.34 -13.05
CA MET A 67 17.76 -11.07 -13.92
C MET A 67 17.97 -9.57 -14.14
N GLU A 68 16.89 -8.80 -14.33
CA GLU A 68 16.95 -7.33 -14.44
C GLU A 68 17.53 -6.71 -13.16
N LEU A 69 17.07 -7.12 -11.97
CA LEU A 69 17.58 -6.65 -10.68
C LEU A 69 19.08 -6.98 -10.49
N GLU A 70 19.51 -8.15 -10.97
CA GLU A 70 20.93 -8.56 -10.93
C GLU A 70 21.78 -7.70 -11.88
N LYS A 71 21.30 -7.47 -13.11
CA LYS A 71 21.96 -6.60 -14.09
C LYS A 71 22.07 -5.14 -13.61
N GLU A 72 21.05 -4.66 -12.88
CA GLU A 72 21.03 -3.32 -12.28
C GLU A 72 21.88 -3.22 -11.00
N GLY A 73 22.49 -4.32 -10.56
CA GLY A 73 23.34 -4.37 -9.35
C GLY A 73 22.55 -4.26 -8.05
N ALA A 74 21.21 -4.45 -8.07
CA ALA A 74 20.41 -4.44 -6.85
C ALA A 74 20.55 -5.74 -6.05
N ILE A 75 20.80 -6.84 -6.74
CA ILE A 75 21.05 -8.16 -6.17
C ILE A 75 22.24 -8.81 -6.85
N LYS A 76 22.93 -9.69 -6.10
CA LYS A 76 23.95 -10.61 -6.65
C LYS A 76 23.59 -12.02 -6.25
N LYS A 77 23.58 -12.93 -7.23
CA LYS A 77 23.31 -14.34 -7.00
C LYS A 77 24.59 -15.14 -7.03
N ASN A 78 24.73 -16.05 -6.10
CA ASN A 78 25.65 -17.16 -6.20
C ASN A 78 24.88 -18.49 -6.06
N LYS A 79 25.57 -19.64 -6.21
CA LYS A 79 24.92 -20.96 -6.17
C LYS A 79 24.13 -21.24 -4.89
N LYS A 80 24.45 -20.56 -3.79
CA LYS A 80 23.90 -20.85 -2.46
C LYS A 80 23.09 -19.68 -1.84
N LYS A 81 23.33 -18.43 -2.25
CA LYS A 81 22.82 -17.23 -1.58
C LYS A 81 22.42 -16.14 -2.58
N VAL A 82 21.52 -15.28 -2.17
CA VAL A 82 21.24 -14.00 -2.82
C VAL A 82 21.74 -12.90 -1.90
N MET A 83 22.52 -11.98 -2.43
CA MET A 83 23.00 -10.79 -1.72
C MET A 83 22.25 -9.58 -2.25
N LEU A 84 21.77 -8.73 -1.36
CA LEU A 84 21.29 -7.39 -1.71
C LEU A 84 22.49 -6.44 -1.70
N GLU A 85 22.71 -5.76 -2.82
CA GLU A 85 23.80 -4.79 -2.98
C GLU A 85 23.23 -3.38 -3.05
N ARG A 86 23.75 -2.47 -2.25
CA ARG A 86 23.30 -1.06 -2.22
C ARG A 86 23.98 -0.20 -3.29
N ARG A 87 25.14 -0.59 -3.77
CA ARG A 87 25.92 0.20 -4.76
C ARG A 87 25.24 0.32 -6.11
N GLY A 88 24.37 -0.62 -6.50
CA GLY A 88 23.68 -0.61 -7.78
C GLY A 88 22.40 0.20 -7.83
N GLN A 89 21.82 0.53 -6.70
CA GLN A 89 20.66 1.41 -6.59
C GLN A 89 20.77 2.23 -5.30
N GLU A 90 20.54 3.52 -5.39
CA GLU A 90 20.12 4.30 -4.25
C GLU A 90 18.77 3.70 -3.78
N ILE A 91 18.84 2.67 -2.95
CA ILE A 91 17.66 2.19 -2.22
C ILE A 91 17.25 3.37 -1.35
N GLN A 92 16.29 4.10 -1.86
CA GLN A 92 15.80 5.32 -1.23
C GLN A 92 15.43 4.99 0.21
N LYS A 93 16.13 5.60 1.15
CA LYS A 93 15.82 5.47 2.59
C LYS A 93 14.34 5.77 2.77
N PRO A 94 13.54 4.91 3.42
CA PRO A 94 12.08 5.08 3.52
C PRO A 94 11.69 6.13 4.58
N THR A 95 12.43 7.23 4.67
CA THR A 95 12.25 8.26 5.70
C THR A 95 10.82 8.84 5.69
N ASP A 96 10.29 9.17 4.50
CA ASP A 96 8.92 9.68 4.41
C ASP A 96 7.88 8.62 4.75
N SER A 97 8.16 7.35 4.41
CA SER A 97 7.24 6.25 4.76
C SER A 97 7.22 5.99 6.25
N ILE A 98 8.37 6.07 6.93
CA ILE A 98 8.46 5.97 8.41
C ILE A 98 7.67 7.11 9.03
N ARG A 99 7.89 8.36 8.60
CA ARG A 99 7.19 9.55 9.09
C ARG A 99 5.68 9.46 8.88
N ASN A 100 5.23 8.98 7.73
CA ASN A 100 3.80 8.84 7.45
C ASN A 100 3.18 7.72 8.30
N LEU A 101 3.86 6.57 8.44
CA LEU A 101 3.38 5.48 9.28
C LEU A 101 3.34 5.88 10.76
N SER A 102 4.34 6.60 11.26
CA SER A 102 4.35 7.09 12.65
C SER A 102 3.20 8.06 12.92
N ARG A 103 2.82 8.91 11.94
CA ARG A 103 1.61 9.76 12.05
C ARG A 103 0.33 8.93 12.15
N VAL A 104 0.19 7.92 11.31
CA VAL A 104 -0.99 7.02 11.35
C VAL A 104 -1.07 6.33 12.71
N ILE A 105 0.06 5.82 13.23
CA ILE A 105 0.12 5.17 14.54
C ILE A 105 -0.20 6.18 15.66
N SER A 106 0.31 7.41 15.59
CA SER A 106 -0.01 8.46 16.59
C SER A 106 -1.51 8.79 16.62
N HIS A 107 -2.18 8.84 15.47
CA HIS A 107 -3.64 8.98 15.42
C HIS A 107 -4.36 7.75 15.98
N PHE A 108 -3.80 6.55 15.76
CA PHE A 108 -4.35 5.33 16.34
C PHE A 108 -4.21 5.33 17.87
N THR A 109 -3.09 5.81 18.43
CA THR A 109 -2.95 5.95 19.88
C THR A 109 -3.91 6.99 20.47
N ASP A 110 -4.21 8.07 19.75
CA ASP A 110 -5.23 9.05 20.15
C ASP A 110 -6.64 8.40 20.23
N TYR A 111 -6.98 7.55 19.23
CA TYR A 111 -8.20 6.76 19.27
C TYR A 111 -8.24 5.81 20.47
N LEU A 112 -7.17 5.03 20.70
CA LEU A 112 -7.08 4.10 21.84
C LEU A 112 -7.15 4.83 23.19
N THR A 113 -6.66 6.06 23.27
CA THR A 113 -6.78 6.89 24.48
C THR A 113 -8.23 7.30 24.74
N ARG A 114 -8.97 7.69 23.71
CA ARG A 114 -10.40 8.02 23.81
C ARG A 114 -11.26 6.83 24.22
N GLU A 115 -10.85 5.62 23.82
CA GLU A 115 -11.50 4.37 24.20
C GLU A 115 -11.01 3.83 25.56
N ASN A 116 -10.19 4.60 26.31
CA ASN A 116 -9.61 4.23 27.61
C ASN A 116 -8.72 2.95 27.57
N ILE A 117 -8.15 2.62 26.40
CA ILE A 117 -7.22 1.49 26.22
C ILE A 117 -5.78 1.92 26.55
N LEU A 118 -5.42 3.15 26.20
CA LEU A 118 -4.12 3.76 26.50
C LEU A 118 -4.30 4.94 27.47
N LYS A 119 -3.29 5.18 28.34
CA LYS A 119 -3.27 6.30 29.28
C LYS A 119 -3.14 7.67 28.61
N GLY A 120 -2.59 7.73 27.41
CA GLY A 120 -2.37 8.97 26.66
C GLY A 120 -1.90 8.72 25.24
N LYS A 121 -2.08 9.75 24.39
CA LYS A 121 -1.61 9.78 23.02
C LYS A 121 -0.08 9.78 22.99
N ILE A 122 0.52 8.95 22.13
CA ILE A 122 1.96 8.95 21.89
C ILE A 122 2.28 9.93 20.74
N PRO A 123 3.20 10.89 20.95
CA PRO A 123 3.59 11.85 19.93
C PRO A 123 4.23 11.19 18.70
N ASN A 124 3.99 11.76 17.52
CA ASN A 124 4.51 11.24 16.27
C ASN A 124 6.04 11.12 16.23
N ASN A 125 6.75 12.13 16.74
CA ASN A 125 8.23 12.13 16.77
C ASN A 125 8.77 11.00 17.65
N GLU A 126 8.16 10.72 18.80
CA GLU A 126 8.56 9.62 19.67
C GLU A 126 8.38 8.27 18.98
N ILE A 127 7.25 8.08 18.28
CA ILE A 127 6.99 6.88 17.49
C ILE A 127 8.03 6.74 16.37
N GLU A 128 8.33 7.82 15.65
CA GLU A 128 9.32 7.83 14.55
C GLU A 128 10.70 7.42 15.06
N GLU A 129 11.16 7.98 16.18
CA GLU A 129 12.45 7.66 16.78
C GLU A 129 12.54 6.20 17.21
N LYS A 130 11.53 5.69 17.91
CA LYS A 130 11.48 4.29 18.35
C LYS A 130 11.40 3.32 17.18
N MET A 131 10.66 3.66 16.11
CA MET A 131 10.63 2.88 14.87
C MET A 131 12.01 2.85 14.19
N LYS A 132 12.74 3.96 14.17
CA LYS A 132 14.12 4.02 13.64
C LYS A 132 15.08 3.19 14.49
N LYS A 133 14.95 3.21 15.81
CA LYS A 133 15.75 2.39 16.72
C LYS A 133 15.53 0.89 16.50
N ASN A 134 14.30 0.47 16.24
CA ASN A 134 13.90 -0.93 16.01
C ASN A 134 13.57 -1.17 14.53
N PHE A 135 14.37 -0.60 13.61
CA PHE A 135 14.00 -0.48 12.22
C PHE A 135 13.71 -1.81 11.53
N THR A 136 14.62 -2.78 11.61
CA THR A 136 14.45 -4.06 10.88
C THR A 136 13.21 -4.82 11.33
N GLN A 137 12.86 -4.75 12.61
CA GLN A 137 11.67 -5.41 13.15
C GLN A 137 10.38 -4.68 12.75
N CYS A 138 10.32 -3.36 12.94
CA CYS A 138 9.15 -2.57 12.54
C CYS A 138 8.90 -2.65 11.04
N TRP A 139 9.99 -2.63 10.25
CA TRP A 139 9.90 -2.64 8.80
C TRP A 139 9.58 -4.03 8.23
N GLN A 140 9.97 -5.11 8.92
CA GLN A 140 9.47 -6.45 8.64
C GLN A 140 7.94 -6.51 8.78
N TYR A 141 7.38 -6.01 9.88
CA TYR A 141 5.93 -5.99 10.08
C TYR A 141 5.22 -5.14 9.01
N PHE A 142 5.84 -4.02 8.62
CA PHE A 142 5.32 -3.20 7.53
C PHE A 142 5.30 -3.95 6.18
N PHE A 143 6.35 -4.70 5.85
CA PHE A 143 6.38 -5.50 4.63
C PHE A 143 5.44 -6.71 4.69
N ASP A 144 5.27 -7.34 5.85
CA ASP A 144 4.29 -8.41 6.07
C ASP A 144 2.86 -7.93 5.83
N TYR A 145 2.58 -6.64 6.04
CA TYR A 145 1.33 -5.99 5.67
C TYR A 145 1.32 -5.56 4.19
N GLN A 146 2.36 -4.89 3.73
CA GLN A 146 2.39 -4.26 2.40
C GLN A 146 2.37 -5.26 1.25
N ILE A 147 3.08 -6.38 1.37
CA ILE A 147 3.17 -7.38 0.30
C ILE A 147 1.80 -8.02 0.02
N PRO A 148 1.07 -8.56 1.00
CA PRO A 148 -0.28 -9.07 0.78
C PRO A 148 -1.27 -8.00 0.32
N LEU A 149 -1.20 -6.77 0.85
CA LEU A 149 -2.02 -5.63 0.41
C LEU A 149 -1.89 -5.42 -1.11
N ILE A 150 -0.65 -5.29 -1.59
CA ILE A 150 -0.36 -5.07 -3.02
C ILE A 150 -0.85 -6.26 -3.86
N THR A 151 -0.60 -7.48 -3.40
CA THR A 151 -0.96 -8.70 -4.12
C THR A 151 -2.49 -8.84 -4.26
N ARG A 152 -3.26 -8.57 -3.20
CA ARG A 152 -4.73 -8.60 -3.24
C ARG A 152 -5.29 -7.56 -4.21
N TRP A 153 -4.81 -6.33 -4.15
CA TRP A 153 -5.25 -5.29 -5.08
C TRP A 153 -4.87 -5.58 -6.53
N LYS A 154 -3.71 -6.19 -6.75
CA LYS A 154 -3.28 -6.62 -8.08
C LYS A 154 -4.24 -7.65 -8.70
N VAL A 155 -4.82 -8.55 -7.90
CA VAL A 155 -5.82 -9.51 -8.39
C VAL A 155 -7.05 -8.79 -8.95
N ILE A 156 -7.57 -7.77 -8.25
CA ILE A 156 -8.76 -7.02 -8.69
C ILE A 156 -8.45 -6.14 -9.90
N PHE A 157 -7.35 -5.39 -9.83
CA PHE A 157 -7.05 -4.34 -10.83
C PHE A 157 -6.18 -4.81 -11.99
N GLY A 158 -5.50 -5.95 -11.87
CA GLY A 158 -4.57 -6.51 -12.86
C GLY A 158 -3.15 -5.99 -12.72
N ASP A 159 -2.97 -4.74 -12.35
CA ASP A 159 -1.67 -4.12 -12.08
C ASP A 159 -1.77 -2.96 -11.07
N ILE A 160 -0.63 -2.58 -10.50
CA ILE A 160 -0.58 -1.56 -9.43
C ILE A 160 -0.82 -0.14 -9.95
N GLU A 161 -0.42 0.17 -11.18
CA GLU A 161 -0.71 1.50 -11.73
C GLU A 161 -2.22 1.70 -11.87
N THR A 162 -2.96 0.66 -12.32
CA THR A 162 -4.42 0.69 -12.40
C THR A 162 -5.04 0.87 -11.03
N TRP A 163 -4.54 0.16 -10.01
CA TRP A 163 -4.96 0.37 -8.61
C TRP A 163 -4.63 1.79 -8.13
N THR A 164 -3.43 2.32 -8.43
CA THR A 164 -3.04 3.69 -8.03
C THR A 164 -3.98 4.73 -8.64
N ILE A 165 -4.34 4.60 -9.92
CA ILE A 165 -5.28 5.49 -10.60
C ILE A 165 -6.65 5.42 -9.92
N TRP A 166 -7.18 4.22 -9.70
CA TRP A 166 -8.46 4.01 -9.02
C TRP A 166 -8.43 4.55 -7.59
N GLY A 167 -7.37 4.26 -6.84
CA GLY A 167 -7.18 4.74 -5.46
C GLY A 167 -7.19 6.26 -5.34
N ASN A 168 -6.63 6.99 -6.32
CA ASN A 168 -6.70 8.46 -6.34
C ASN A 168 -8.14 8.95 -6.56
N CYS A 169 -8.93 8.27 -7.39
CA CYS A 169 -10.35 8.60 -7.54
C CYS A 169 -11.11 8.37 -6.22
N VAL A 170 -10.87 7.23 -5.54
CA VAL A 170 -11.45 6.94 -4.20
C VAL A 170 -11.07 8.02 -3.20
N TYR A 171 -9.77 8.33 -3.12
CA TYR A 171 -9.25 9.31 -2.17
C TYR A 171 -9.87 10.68 -2.38
N ASN A 172 -9.93 11.15 -3.63
CA ASN A 172 -10.56 12.43 -3.96
C ASN A 172 -12.04 12.47 -3.55
N GLN A 173 -12.82 11.44 -3.93
CA GLN A 173 -14.23 11.39 -3.55
C GLN A 173 -14.42 11.32 -2.03
N ASN A 174 -13.53 10.61 -1.32
CA ASN A 174 -13.55 10.57 0.15
C ASN A 174 -13.30 11.96 0.76
N LEU A 175 -12.35 12.73 0.23
CA LEU A 175 -12.11 14.11 0.68
C LEU A 175 -13.31 15.02 0.43
N VAL A 176 -13.98 14.88 -0.73
CA VAL A 176 -15.20 15.62 -1.05
C VAL A 176 -16.33 15.21 -0.10
N MET A 177 -16.52 13.91 0.11
CA MET A 177 -17.49 13.39 1.06
C MET A 177 -17.26 13.96 2.47
N LEU A 178 -16.02 13.91 2.97
CA LEU A 178 -15.71 14.45 4.30
C LEU A 178 -15.97 15.94 4.43
N LYS A 179 -15.77 16.73 3.37
CA LYS A 179 -16.13 18.15 3.35
C LYS A 179 -17.64 18.35 3.41
N ASN A 180 -18.40 17.59 2.62
CA ASN A 180 -19.85 17.70 2.54
C ASN A 180 -20.57 17.19 3.80
N VAL A 181 -19.92 16.32 4.58
CA VAL A 181 -20.46 15.71 5.81
C VAL A 181 -20.02 16.48 7.08
N LYS A 182 -19.05 17.41 6.97
CA LYS A 182 -18.55 18.17 8.14
C LYS A 182 -19.66 18.81 8.99
N ASP A 183 -20.72 19.24 8.33
CA ASP A 183 -21.86 19.89 9.01
C ASP A 183 -22.89 18.89 9.55
N ASN A 184 -22.70 17.59 9.33
CA ASN A 184 -23.63 16.54 9.73
C ASN A 184 -22.91 15.25 10.18
N GLN A 185 -22.29 15.30 11.36
CA GLN A 185 -21.50 14.21 11.92
C GLN A 185 -22.30 12.90 12.14
N SER A 186 -23.64 12.99 12.23
CA SER A 186 -24.50 11.81 12.36
C SER A 186 -24.44 10.89 11.14
N LEU A 187 -24.14 11.43 9.96
CA LEU A 187 -23.97 10.66 8.73
C LEU A 187 -22.73 9.74 8.73
N LEU A 188 -21.71 10.05 9.55
CA LEU A 188 -20.51 9.21 9.71
C LEU A 188 -20.75 7.97 10.58
N ARG A 189 -21.81 7.96 11.40
CA ARG A 189 -22.18 6.86 12.31
C ARG A 189 -23.13 5.84 11.71
N ASN A 190 -23.66 6.08 10.50
CA ASN A 190 -24.55 5.16 9.83
C ASN A 190 -23.81 3.91 9.37
N ASN A 191 -24.43 2.73 9.58
CA ASN A 191 -23.95 1.42 9.14
C ASN A 191 -23.99 1.25 7.60
N ASP A 192 -24.22 2.31 6.86
CA ASP A 192 -24.23 2.25 5.40
C ASP A 192 -22.84 1.85 4.84
N PRO A 193 -22.80 1.00 3.82
CA PRO A 193 -21.55 0.64 3.17
C PRO A 193 -20.78 1.87 2.72
N PHE A 194 -19.46 1.87 2.95
CA PHE A 194 -18.56 2.97 2.62
C PHE A 194 -18.76 3.51 1.18
N ILE A 195 -18.94 2.60 0.23
CA ILE A 195 -19.10 2.96 -1.19
C ILE A 195 -20.44 3.68 -1.42
N LYS A 196 -21.52 3.29 -0.72
CA LYS A 196 -22.81 3.99 -0.80
C LYS A 196 -22.66 5.44 -0.33
N ARG A 197 -22.06 5.64 0.83
CA ARG A 197 -21.80 7.00 1.37
C ARG A 197 -20.91 7.83 0.43
N LEU A 198 -19.91 7.21 -0.15
CA LEU A 198 -19.00 7.86 -1.10
C LEU A 198 -19.75 8.36 -2.34
N ASN A 199 -20.71 7.59 -2.86
CA ASN A 199 -21.52 7.96 -4.01
C ASN A 199 -22.53 9.07 -3.70
N GLU A 200 -23.10 9.07 -2.49
CA GLU A 200 -24.08 10.08 -2.08
C GLU A 200 -23.42 11.44 -1.80
N TYR A 201 -22.27 11.43 -1.14
CA TYR A 201 -21.64 12.66 -0.65
C TYR A 201 -20.34 13.02 -1.37
N GLY A 202 -19.69 12.07 -2.05
CA GLY A 202 -18.48 12.29 -2.84
C GLY A 202 -18.77 12.62 -4.30
N ASN A 203 -19.46 13.73 -4.57
CA ASN A 203 -20.05 14.06 -5.88
C ASN A 203 -19.09 14.69 -6.89
N LYS A 204 -17.78 14.77 -6.61
CA LYS A 204 -16.79 15.37 -7.50
C LYS A 204 -15.69 14.37 -7.82
N GLY A 205 -15.57 14.04 -9.11
CA GLY A 205 -14.53 13.15 -9.63
C GLY A 205 -13.22 13.87 -10.00
N LEU A 206 -12.30 13.12 -10.58
CA LEU A 206 -11.04 13.62 -11.15
C LEU A 206 -11.06 13.46 -12.68
N ASN A 207 -10.45 14.40 -13.39
CA ASN A 207 -10.19 14.24 -14.82
C ASN A 207 -8.83 13.54 -15.06
N ALA A 208 -8.59 13.07 -16.30
CA ALA A 208 -7.39 12.31 -16.65
C ALA A 208 -6.08 13.11 -16.50
N MET A 209 -6.12 14.43 -16.67
CA MET A 209 -4.97 15.32 -16.53
C MET A 209 -4.53 15.36 -15.06
N THR A 210 -5.46 15.69 -14.17
CA THR A 210 -5.22 15.71 -12.71
C THR A 210 -4.72 14.36 -12.20
N ILE A 211 -5.29 13.24 -12.67
CA ILE A 211 -4.81 11.90 -12.31
C ILE A 211 -3.36 11.69 -12.77
N SER A 212 -3.01 12.12 -13.99
CA SER A 212 -1.64 12.03 -14.48
C SER A 212 -0.66 12.82 -13.63
N GLU A 213 -1.03 14.04 -13.24
CA GLU A 213 -0.22 14.91 -12.37
C GLU A 213 -0.04 14.30 -10.97
N LEU A 214 -1.12 13.84 -10.33
CA LEU A 214 -1.09 13.23 -9.00
C LEU A 214 -0.28 11.93 -8.94
N THR A 215 -0.36 11.12 -10.00
CA THR A 215 0.26 9.78 -10.03
C THR A 215 1.64 9.78 -10.67
N SER A 216 2.01 10.85 -11.39
CA SER A 216 3.18 10.90 -12.29
C SER A 216 3.19 9.79 -13.36
N ILE A 217 2.02 9.19 -13.64
CA ILE A 217 1.83 8.23 -14.74
C ILE A 217 1.56 9.02 -16.01
N PRO A 218 2.25 8.73 -17.15
CA PRO A 218 2.01 9.43 -18.40
C PRO A 218 0.53 9.42 -18.82
N ARG A 219 0.00 10.57 -19.23
CA ARG A 219 -1.41 10.74 -19.60
C ARG A 219 -1.96 9.69 -20.57
N PRO A 220 -1.24 9.28 -21.64
CA PRO A 220 -1.71 8.21 -22.52
C PRO A 220 -1.93 6.88 -21.77
N THR A 221 -1.05 6.54 -20.81
CA THR A 221 -1.19 5.37 -19.97
C THR A 221 -2.39 5.50 -19.03
N VAL A 222 -2.58 6.68 -18.42
CA VAL A 222 -3.76 6.97 -17.58
C VAL A 222 -5.05 6.76 -18.37
N LEU A 223 -5.17 7.34 -19.57
CA LEU A 223 -6.36 7.20 -20.43
C LEU A 223 -6.65 5.73 -20.77
N ARG A 224 -5.64 4.96 -21.14
CA ARG A 224 -5.78 3.53 -21.44
C ARG A 224 -6.28 2.75 -20.22
N LYS A 225 -5.73 3.02 -19.04
CA LYS A 225 -6.13 2.35 -17.79
C LYS A 225 -7.51 2.79 -17.30
N LEU A 226 -7.86 4.07 -17.45
CA LEU A 226 -9.21 4.56 -17.19
C LEU A 226 -10.26 3.89 -18.08
N LYS A 227 -9.95 3.71 -19.39
CA LYS A 227 -10.83 2.96 -20.30
C LYS A 227 -11.05 1.52 -19.83
N ASN A 228 -10.00 0.87 -19.31
CA ASN A 228 -10.11 -0.49 -18.74
C ASN A 228 -10.96 -0.50 -17.46
N LEU A 229 -10.77 0.48 -16.56
CA LEU A 229 -11.55 0.61 -15.32
C LEU A 229 -13.04 0.87 -15.61
N LEU A 230 -13.36 1.68 -16.64
CA LEU A 230 -14.74 1.87 -17.10
C LEU A 230 -15.33 0.57 -17.65
N LYS A 231 -14.56 -0.18 -18.49
CA LYS A 231 -15.01 -1.48 -19.02
C LYS A 231 -15.28 -2.48 -17.90
N LYS A 232 -14.46 -2.49 -16.85
CA LYS A 232 -14.65 -3.33 -15.66
C LYS A 232 -15.72 -2.81 -14.69
N LYS A 233 -16.38 -1.69 -15.02
CA LYS A 233 -17.38 -1.03 -14.14
C LYS A 233 -16.84 -0.64 -12.75
N LEU A 234 -15.52 -0.47 -12.62
CA LEU A 234 -14.85 0.01 -11.41
C LEU A 234 -14.86 1.54 -11.28
N LEU A 235 -15.10 2.23 -12.38
CA LEU A 235 -15.33 3.67 -12.46
C LEU A 235 -16.52 3.96 -13.35
N THR A 236 -17.08 5.14 -13.16
CA THR A 236 -18.03 5.78 -14.07
C THR A 236 -17.47 7.13 -14.50
N LYS A 237 -18.05 7.72 -15.56
CA LYS A 237 -17.66 9.02 -16.08
C LYS A 237 -18.88 9.93 -16.09
N ASP A 238 -18.75 11.11 -15.48
CA ASP A 238 -19.83 12.10 -15.46
C ASP A 238 -19.87 12.97 -16.72
N LYS A 239 -20.84 13.90 -16.78
CA LYS A 239 -21.04 14.86 -17.88
C LYS A 239 -19.84 15.79 -18.09
N ASN A 240 -19.06 16.04 -17.04
CA ASN A 240 -17.88 16.90 -17.04
C ASN A 240 -16.58 16.15 -17.36
N ASN A 241 -16.67 14.91 -17.86
CA ASN A 241 -15.52 14.05 -18.12
C ASN A 241 -14.70 13.71 -16.87
N GLN A 242 -15.30 13.74 -15.67
CA GLN A 242 -14.67 13.35 -14.41
C GLN A 242 -14.95 11.88 -14.13
N TYR A 243 -13.98 11.20 -13.54
CA TYR A 243 -14.06 9.79 -13.19
C TYR A 243 -14.40 9.64 -11.71
N LEU A 244 -15.45 8.87 -11.44
CA LEU A 244 -15.99 8.57 -10.12
C LEU A 244 -16.08 7.05 -9.92
N ILE A 245 -16.14 6.62 -8.65
CA ILE A 245 -16.34 5.22 -8.32
C ILE A 245 -17.84 4.91 -8.43
N PHE A 246 -18.19 3.84 -9.13
CA PHE A 246 -19.51 3.20 -9.14
C PHE A 246 -20.73 4.09 -9.42
N GLY A 247 -20.56 5.21 -10.07
CA GLY A 247 -21.68 6.10 -10.41
C GLY A 247 -21.60 7.43 -9.68
N GLY A 248 -22.34 8.41 -10.18
CA GLY A 248 -22.47 9.72 -9.58
C GLY A 248 -23.63 9.80 -8.59
N PRO A 249 -23.84 10.96 -7.96
CA PRO A 249 -24.97 11.21 -7.09
C PRO A 249 -26.29 10.84 -7.76
N GLY A 250 -27.18 10.14 -7.03
CA GLY A 250 -28.49 9.74 -7.52
C GLY A 250 -28.57 8.45 -8.33
N THR A 251 -27.45 7.73 -8.56
CA THR A 251 -27.49 6.39 -9.15
C THR A 251 -27.83 5.35 -8.09
N SER A 252 -29.12 5.05 -7.93
CA SER A 252 -29.62 4.04 -6.99
C SER A 252 -29.61 2.61 -7.57
N ASN A 253 -29.49 2.47 -8.88
CA ASN A 253 -29.59 1.17 -9.56
C ASN A 253 -28.23 0.66 -9.99
N TYR A 254 -27.61 -0.15 -9.12
CA TYR A 254 -26.38 -0.88 -9.46
C TYR A 254 -26.72 -2.16 -10.22
N SER A 255 -26.01 -2.42 -11.34
CA SER A 255 -26.10 -3.73 -12.00
C SER A 255 -25.57 -4.84 -11.09
N LYS A 256 -26.01 -6.10 -11.29
CA LYS A 256 -25.51 -7.26 -10.54
C LYS A 256 -23.98 -7.37 -10.59
N ASP A 257 -23.35 -7.07 -11.72
CA ASP A 257 -21.91 -7.08 -11.89
C ASP A 257 -21.21 -5.99 -11.05
N MET A 258 -21.81 -4.79 -10.98
CA MET A 258 -21.28 -3.71 -10.13
C MET A 258 -21.34 -4.08 -8.65
N LEU A 259 -22.46 -4.65 -8.20
CA LEU A 259 -22.62 -5.11 -6.82
C LEU A 259 -21.60 -6.21 -6.47
N LYS A 260 -21.35 -7.14 -7.39
CA LYS A 260 -20.33 -8.18 -7.19
C LYS A 260 -18.93 -7.55 -6.99
N ILE A 261 -18.54 -6.65 -7.86
CA ILE A 261 -17.23 -5.95 -7.77
C ILE A 261 -17.14 -5.11 -6.49
N MET A 262 -18.22 -4.41 -6.12
CA MET A 262 -18.28 -3.65 -4.87
C MET A 262 -18.04 -4.54 -3.65
N ASN A 263 -18.66 -5.71 -3.62
CA ASN A 263 -18.46 -6.69 -2.54
C ASN A 263 -17.01 -7.21 -2.50
N GLU A 264 -16.42 -7.53 -3.64
CA GLU A 264 -15.02 -7.95 -3.71
C GLU A 264 -14.05 -6.86 -3.19
N VAL A 265 -14.28 -5.61 -3.58
CA VAL A 265 -13.51 -4.44 -3.09
C VAL A 265 -13.70 -4.24 -1.59
N ASP A 266 -14.94 -4.36 -1.09
CA ASP A 266 -15.24 -4.19 0.34
C ASP A 266 -14.61 -5.31 1.19
N GLU A 267 -14.65 -6.56 0.74
CA GLU A 267 -13.99 -7.67 1.43
C GLU A 267 -12.47 -7.46 1.52
N VAL A 268 -11.82 -7.11 0.40
CA VAL A 268 -10.38 -6.81 0.42
C VAL A 268 -10.06 -5.60 1.31
N ARG A 269 -10.92 -4.58 1.32
CA ARG A 269 -10.77 -3.42 2.21
C ARG A 269 -10.87 -3.79 3.68
N LYS A 270 -11.84 -4.64 4.06
CA LYS A 270 -11.99 -5.14 5.43
C LYS A 270 -10.78 -5.95 5.90
N ILE A 271 -10.28 -6.87 5.05
CA ILE A 271 -9.07 -7.65 5.34
C ILE A 271 -7.88 -6.72 5.55
N ASN A 272 -7.66 -5.79 4.63
CA ASN A 272 -6.54 -4.84 4.71
C ASN A 272 -6.66 -3.91 5.94
N GLY A 273 -7.88 -3.53 6.35
CA GLY A 273 -8.11 -2.74 7.55
C GLY A 273 -7.74 -3.50 8.83
N LYS A 274 -8.13 -4.78 8.92
CA LYS A 274 -7.74 -5.65 10.06
C LYS A 274 -6.22 -5.85 10.12
N GLU A 275 -5.58 -6.07 8.97
CA GLU A 275 -4.13 -6.25 8.92
C GLU A 275 -3.38 -4.95 9.24
N LEU A 276 -3.91 -3.79 8.85
CA LEU A 276 -3.35 -2.50 9.25
C LEU A 276 -3.43 -2.29 10.77
N ALA A 277 -4.58 -2.60 11.37
CA ALA A 277 -4.73 -2.53 12.83
C ALA A 277 -3.73 -3.48 13.54
N ASN A 278 -3.56 -4.69 13.03
CA ASN A 278 -2.58 -5.64 13.55
C ASN A 278 -1.14 -5.14 13.40
N LEU A 279 -0.79 -4.53 12.26
CA LEU A 279 0.51 -3.88 12.07
C LEU A 279 0.74 -2.79 13.11
N MET A 280 -0.23 -1.88 13.30
CA MET A 280 -0.11 -0.80 14.28
C MET A 280 0.06 -1.34 15.71
N THR A 281 -0.69 -2.37 16.08
CA THR A 281 -0.58 -3.04 17.38
C THR A 281 0.80 -3.68 17.57
N LYS A 282 1.32 -4.39 16.57
CA LYS A 282 2.66 -4.98 16.64
C LYS A 282 3.76 -3.94 16.83
N ILE A 283 3.67 -2.81 16.11
CA ILE A 283 4.64 -1.72 16.27
C ILE A 283 4.48 -1.06 17.64
N LEU A 284 3.25 -0.84 18.12
CA LEU A 284 3.02 -0.28 19.45
C LEU A 284 3.59 -1.16 20.55
N ASN A 285 3.49 -2.47 20.45
CA ASN A 285 4.09 -3.38 21.42
C ASN A 285 5.62 -3.23 21.51
N ILE A 286 6.29 -2.90 20.40
CA ILE A 286 7.74 -2.59 20.40
C ILE A 286 8.02 -1.22 21.04
N ILE A 287 7.10 -0.27 20.87
CA ILE A 287 7.30 1.11 21.30
C ILE A 287 6.98 1.31 22.78
N VAL A 288 5.99 0.59 23.29
CA VAL A 288 5.49 0.74 24.68
C VAL A 288 6.24 -0.16 25.66
N LEU A 289 6.78 -1.29 25.20
CA LEU A 289 7.67 -2.17 25.96
C LEU A 289 9.11 -1.65 25.94
#